data_2509d676d63030d57cca0f842ea3550e
#
_entry.id   2509d676d63030d57cca0f842ea3550e
#
_cell.length_a   1.000
_cell.length_b   1.000
_cell.length_c   1.000
_cell.angle_alpha   90.00
_cell.angle_beta   90.00
_cell.angle_gamma   90.00
#
_symmetry.space_group_name_H-M   'P 1'
#
loop_
_entity.id
_entity.type
_entity.pdbx_description
1 polymer ?
#
loop_
_entity_poly.entity_id
_entity_poly.type
_entity_poly.pdbx_seq_one_letter_code
_entity_poly.pdbx_strand_id
1 'polypeptide(L)'
;APPGSYVASVAATTPTACIAGSYTSTTGASACTPAPAGSFIDAIGATGPTPCAGGRYTAVEGATACQVAIPGYYAPGPGATAQLPSPLGHFVAAAGANQPTPAPSGRYVGVTAATASSACTIGTYSGNTGASACTPAPAGSFVNTSAATAATPCAPGRYTGVAGATVCDIAA
;
A
#
# COMPACT_ATOMS: atom_id res chain seq x y z
N ALA A 1 -37.59 19.97 6.68
CA ALA A 1 -36.96 19.06 5.75
C ALA A 1 -36.71 17.72 6.43
N PRO A 2 -36.95 16.58 5.79
CA PRO A 2 -36.52 15.28 6.27
C PRO A 2 -35.00 15.10 6.09
N PRO A 3 -34.38 14.07 6.72
CA PRO A 3 -32.99 13.73 6.46
C PRO A 3 -32.71 13.57 4.97
N GLY A 4 -31.54 13.95 4.50
CA GLY A 4 -31.19 13.98 3.08
C GLY A 4 -31.67 15.21 2.32
N SER A 5 -32.39 16.14 3.00
CA SER A 5 -32.94 17.36 2.39
C SER A 5 -32.80 18.55 3.34
N TYR A 6 -32.79 19.75 2.78
CA TYR A 6 -32.70 21.00 3.55
C TYR A 6 -33.72 22.03 3.07
N VAL A 7 -33.95 23.06 3.88
CA VAL A 7 -34.78 24.22 3.56
C VAL A 7 -33.97 25.48 3.86
N ALA A 8 -33.55 26.18 2.82
CA ALA A 8 -32.61 27.30 2.93
C ALA A 8 -33.18 28.56 3.57
N SER A 9 -34.52 28.73 3.58
CA SER A 9 -35.19 29.89 4.17
C SER A 9 -36.50 29.50 4.82
N VAL A 10 -36.93 30.28 5.84
CA VAL A 10 -38.18 30.08 6.56
C VAL A 10 -39.43 30.22 5.69
N ALA A 11 -39.30 30.82 4.51
CA ALA A 11 -40.42 30.98 3.58
C ALA A 11 -40.48 29.86 2.52
N ALA A 12 -39.53 28.97 2.47
CA ALA A 12 -39.53 27.85 1.52
C ALA A 12 -40.48 26.74 2.02
N THR A 13 -41.40 26.32 1.17
CA THR A 13 -42.40 25.32 1.49
C THR A 13 -42.00 23.90 1.04
N THR A 14 -40.98 23.78 0.18
CA THR A 14 -40.50 22.48 -0.34
C THR A 14 -39.05 22.24 0.05
N PRO A 15 -38.74 21.06 0.62
CA PRO A 15 -37.37 20.67 0.89
C PRO A 15 -36.62 20.42 -0.42
N THR A 16 -35.34 20.79 -0.45
CA THR A 16 -34.41 20.51 -1.54
C THR A 16 -33.51 19.34 -1.12
N ALA A 17 -33.42 18.31 -1.95
CA ALA A 17 -32.52 17.18 -1.68
C ALA A 17 -31.03 17.60 -1.75
N CYS A 18 -30.20 17.06 -0.88
CA CYS A 18 -28.75 17.21 -0.97
C CYS A 18 -28.25 16.59 -2.27
N ILE A 19 -27.38 17.30 -2.98
CA ILE A 19 -26.73 16.78 -4.18
C ILE A 19 -25.66 15.75 -3.81
N ALA A 20 -25.26 14.93 -4.76
CA ALA A 20 -24.10 14.04 -4.59
C ALA A 20 -22.88 14.81 -4.06
N GLY A 21 -22.11 14.19 -3.19
CA GLY A 21 -21.02 14.82 -2.45
C GLY A 21 -21.43 15.47 -1.13
N SER A 22 -22.77 15.60 -0.85
CA SER A 22 -23.26 16.22 0.38
C SER A 22 -24.43 15.46 1.00
N TYR A 23 -24.64 15.64 2.31
CA TYR A 23 -25.67 14.94 3.06
C TYR A 23 -26.25 15.78 4.20
N THR A 24 -27.32 15.31 4.78
CA THR A 24 -27.80 15.74 6.10
C THR A 24 -28.49 14.59 6.80
N SER A 25 -28.08 14.32 8.06
CA SER A 25 -28.65 13.26 8.90
C SER A 25 -29.81 13.75 9.76
N THR A 26 -30.04 15.05 9.86
CA THR A 26 -31.01 15.67 10.78
C THR A 26 -32.24 16.20 10.05
N THR A 27 -33.38 16.16 10.72
CA THR A 27 -34.59 16.88 10.31
C THR A 27 -34.43 18.38 10.51
N GLY A 28 -35.07 19.19 9.65
CA GLY A 28 -35.05 20.65 9.78
C GLY A 28 -33.73 21.30 9.37
N ALA A 29 -32.87 20.60 8.69
CA ALA A 29 -31.60 21.17 8.22
C ALA A 29 -31.82 22.38 7.30
N SER A 30 -30.95 23.40 7.41
CA SER A 30 -30.93 24.59 6.58
C SER A 30 -29.90 24.51 5.44
N ALA A 31 -29.00 23.54 5.48
CA ALA A 31 -27.97 23.27 4.47
C ALA A 31 -27.53 21.80 4.52
N CYS A 32 -26.91 21.35 3.42
CA CYS A 32 -26.23 20.06 3.37
C CYS A 32 -24.76 20.20 3.76
N THR A 33 -24.22 19.16 4.41
CA THR A 33 -22.82 19.06 4.83
C THR A 33 -22.05 18.28 3.75
N PRO A 34 -20.89 18.74 3.26
CA PRO A 34 -20.09 17.96 2.34
C PRO A 34 -19.57 16.68 2.99
N ALA A 35 -19.40 15.61 2.20
CA ALA A 35 -18.74 14.40 2.65
C ALA A 35 -17.33 14.76 3.15
N PRO A 36 -16.89 14.29 4.33
CA PRO A 36 -15.54 14.55 4.80
C PRO A 36 -14.49 13.83 3.95
N ALA A 37 -13.27 14.32 3.93
CA ALA A 37 -12.15 13.62 3.31
C ALA A 37 -12.08 12.16 3.82
N GLY A 38 -11.73 11.23 2.94
CA GLY A 38 -11.79 9.79 3.22
C GLY A 38 -13.16 9.15 3.01
N SER A 39 -14.19 9.94 2.68
CA SER A 39 -15.55 9.45 2.44
C SER A 39 -16.14 10.06 1.18
N PHE A 40 -17.14 9.42 0.61
CA PHE A 40 -17.85 9.86 -0.58
C PHE A 40 -19.36 9.72 -0.44
N ILE A 41 -20.07 10.42 -1.33
CA ILE A 41 -21.52 10.32 -1.47
C ILE A 41 -21.85 10.38 -2.97
N ASP A 42 -22.30 9.27 -3.53
CA ASP A 42 -22.63 9.12 -4.96
C ASP A 42 -24.11 9.38 -5.28
N ALA A 43 -24.96 9.45 -4.25
CA ALA A 43 -26.41 9.57 -4.40
C ALA A 43 -26.92 10.94 -3.95
N ILE A 44 -28.04 11.38 -4.57
CA ILE A 44 -28.82 12.55 -4.15
C ILE A 44 -29.67 12.16 -2.93
N GLY A 45 -29.84 13.08 -1.99
CA GLY A 45 -30.66 12.87 -0.81
C GLY A 45 -30.03 11.94 0.24
N ALA A 46 -28.73 11.81 0.23
CA ALA A 46 -28.00 10.98 1.20
C ALA A 46 -28.15 11.50 2.62
N THR A 47 -28.18 10.57 3.58
CA THR A 47 -28.30 10.86 5.02
C THR A 47 -26.97 10.70 5.75
N GLY A 48 -25.91 10.22 5.10
CA GLY A 48 -24.59 10.07 5.66
C GLY A 48 -23.54 9.74 4.61
N PRO A 49 -22.24 9.95 4.92
CA PRO A 49 -21.16 9.64 4.00
C PRO A 49 -20.77 8.16 4.10
N THR A 50 -20.27 7.60 2.99
CA THR A 50 -19.69 6.26 2.92
C THR A 50 -18.17 6.36 2.94
N PRO A 51 -17.45 5.73 3.89
CA PRO A 51 -15.99 5.75 3.91
C PRO A 51 -15.42 5.01 2.70
N CYS A 52 -14.31 5.51 2.14
CA CYS A 52 -13.57 4.80 1.12
C CYS A 52 -13.12 3.43 1.63
N ALA A 53 -13.37 2.38 0.85
CA ALA A 53 -12.89 1.03 1.18
C ALA A 53 -11.35 0.96 1.13
N GLY A 54 -10.76 -0.05 1.76
CA GLY A 54 -9.32 -0.32 1.66
C GLY A 54 -8.87 -0.41 0.20
N GLY A 55 -7.69 0.15 -0.11
CA GLY A 55 -7.19 0.30 -1.47
C GLY A 55 -7.72 1.52 -2.22
N ARG A 56 -8.59 2.31 -1.56
CA ARG A 56 -9.17 3.54 -2.12
C ARG A 56 -9.06 4.69 -1.12
N TYR A 57 -9.01 5.91 -1.63
CA TYR A 57 -8.85 7.12 -0.83
C TYR A 57 -9.51 8.33 -1.50
N THR A 58 -9.73 9.39 -0.74
CA THR A 58 -10.03 10.73 -1.25
C THR A 58 -9.54 11.79 -0.29
N ALA A 59 -8.78 12.75 -0.81
CA ALA A 59 -8.24 13.88 -0.02
C ALA A 59 -9.20 15.06 0.06
N VAL A 60 -10.26 15.06 -0.75
CA VAL A 60 -11.16 16.21 -0.90
C VAL A 60 -12.47 15.98 -0.17
N GLU A 61 -13.01 17.06 0.39
CA GLU A 61 -14.38 17.09 0.90
C GLU A 61 -15.38 17.15 -0.26
N GLY A 62 -16.58 16.65 -0.04
CA GLY A 62 -17.64 16.64 -1.05
C GLY A 62 -17.37 15.66 -2.20
N ALA A 63 -16.53 14.67 -2.00
CA ALA A 63 -16.22 13.68 -3.01
C ALA A 63 -17.48 12.85 -3.35
N THR A 64 -17.63 12.54 -4.64
CA THR A 64 -18.68 11.62 -5.14
C THR A 64 -18.17 10.22 -5.41
N ALA A 65 -16.85 10.00 -5.35
CA ALA A 65 -16.21 8.70 -5.51
C ALA A 65 -14.82 8.71 -4.85
N CYS A 66 -14.31 7.52 -4.51
CA CYS A 66 -12.95 7.35 -4.03
C CYS A 66 -12.01 6.95 -5.18
N GLN A 67 -10.80 7.50 -5.18
CA GLN A 67 -9.73 7.15 -6.09
C GLN A 67 -9.12 5.81 -5.70
N VAL A 68 -8.62 5.05 -6.68
CA VAL A 68 -7.92 3.79 -6.47
C VAL A 68 -6.43 4.07 -6.25
N ALA A 69 -5.83 3.47 -5.23
CA ALA A 69 -4.38 3.52 -5.05
C ALA A 69 -3.67 2.90 -6.25
N ILE A 70 -2.64 3.56 -6.77
CA ILE A 70 -1.89 3.11 -7.96
C ILE A 70 -0.83 2.05 -7.58
N PRO A 71 -0.28 1.27 -8.53
CA PRO A 71 0.83 0.37 -8.26
C PRO A 71 2.00 1.09 -7.58
N GLY A 72 2.69 0.43 -6.66
CA GLY A 72 3.71 1.02 -5.79
C GLY A 72 3.14 1.67 -4.52
N TYR A 73 1.83 1.93 -4.47
CA TYR A 73 1.15 2.60 -3.35
C TYR A 73 -0.01 1.75 -2.83
N TYR A 74 -0.39 1.98 -1.58
CA TYR A 74 -1.54 1.34 -0.95
C TYR A 74 -2.35 2.36 -0.13
N ALA A 75 -3.61 2.08 0.10
CA ALA A 75 -4.47 2.88 0.97
C ALA A 75 -4.99 1.98 2.10
N PRO A 76 -4.49 2.16 3.35
CA PRO A 76 -4.84 1.28 4.46
C PRO A 76 -6.27 1.57 4.94
N GLY A 77 -7.03 0.51 5.19
CA GLY A 77 -8.31 0.54 5.88
C GLY A 77 -9.39 1.43 5.28
N PRO A 78 -10.56 1.49 5.87
CA PRO A 78 -11.63 2.38 5.42
C PRO A 78 -11.33 3.83 5.81
N GLY A 79 -11.77 4.76 4.95
CA GLY A 79 -11.66 6.19 5.23
C GLY A 79 -10.29 6.81 4.97
N ALA A 80 -9.44 6.16 4.16
CA ALA A 80 -8.14 6.73 3.81
C ALA A 80 -8.28 8.05 3.06
N THR A 81 -7.48 9.04 3.46
CA THR A 81 -7.43 10.36 2.82
C THR A 81 -6.32 10.48 1.79
N ALA A 82 -5.36 9.53 1.77
CA ALA A 82 -4.24 9.48 0.83
C ALA A 82 -3.80 8.03 0.60
N GLN A 83 -3.12 7.79 -0.52
CA GLN A 83 -2.34 6.58 -0.71
C GLN A 83 -0.93 6.76 -0.13
N LEU A 84 -0.34 5.68 0.38
CA LEU A 84 1.00 5.64 0.96
C LEU A 84 1.94 4.83 0.06
N PRO A 85 3.21 5.23 -0.11
CA PRO A 85 4.17 4.44 -0.85
C PRO A 85 4.50 3.14 -0.11
N SER A 86 4.69 2.04 -0.81
CA SER A 86 5.20 0.81 -0.20
C SER A 86 6.58 1.09 0.45
N PRO A 87 6.82 0.64 1.69
CA PRO A 87 8.10 0.84 2.36
C PRO A 87 9.18 -0.08 1.80
N LEU A 88 10.44 0.16 2.19
CA LEU A 88 11.56 -0.74 1.91
C LEU A 88 11.20 -2.18 2.33
N GLY A 89 11.69 -3.15 1.59
CA GLY A 89 11.35 -4.56 1.81
C GLY A 89 9.99 -5.00 1.30
N HIS A 90 9.14 -4.08 0.83
CA HIS A 90 7.78 -4.35 0.38
C HIS A 90 7.49 -3.75 -0.99
N PHE A 91 6.53 -4.32 -1.70
CA PHE A 91 6.08 -3.83 -2.99
C PHE A 91 4.56 -3.92 -3.13
N VAL A 92 4.01 -3.19 -4.09
CA VAL A 92 2.60 -3.23 -4.49
C VAL A 92 2.52 -3.38 -6.00
N ALA A 93 2.19 -4.57 -6.48
CA ALA A 93 2.19 -4.88 -7.91
C ALA A 93 0.94 -4.35 -8.64
N ALA A 94 -0.21 -4.31 -7.97
CA ALA A 94 -1.49 -3.97 -8.59
C ALA A 94 -2.13 -2.76 -7.92
N ALA A 95 -2.97 -2.05 -8.68
CA ALA A 95 -3.80 -0.98 -8.14
C ALA A 95 -4.84 -1.50 -7.15
N GLY A 96 -5.25 -0.64 -6.21
CA GLY A 96 -6.28 -0.95 -5.23
C GLY A 96 -5.81 -1.79 -4.04
N ALA A 97 -4.52 -1.84 -3.79
CA ALA A 97 -3.99 -2.54 -2.62
C ALA A 97 -4.30 -1.78 -1.33
N ASN A 98 -4.71 -2.50 -0.29
CA ASN A 98 -4.91 -1.96 1.06
C ASN A 98 -3.70 -2.17 1.98
N GLN A 99 -2.72 -2.97 1.55
CA GLN A 99 -1.47 -3.22 2.26
C GLN A 99 -0.37 -3.60 1.25
N PRO A 100 0.91 -3.34 1.57
CA PRO A 100 2.02 -3.76 0.74
C PRO A 100 2.38 -5.22 0.99
N THR A 101 2.95 -5.88 -0.03
CA THR A 101 3.40 -7.28 0.03
C THR A 101 4.90 -7.31 0.39
N PRO A 102 5.34 -8.09 1.39
CA PRO A 102 6.75 -8.24 1.68
C PRO A 102 7.49 -8.96 0.55
N ALA A 103 8.74 -8.58 0.29
CA ALA A 103 9.62 -9.34 -0.60
C ALA A 103 9.75 -10.78 -0.09
N PRO A 104 9.58 -11.81 -0.93
CA PRO A 104 9.79 -13.19 -0.51
C PRO A 104 11.28 -13.46 -0.23
N SER A 105 11.59 -14.53 0.51
CA SER A 105 12.96 -14.99 0.74
C SER A 105 13.70 -15.15 -0.59
N GLY A 106 14.98 -14.86 -0.62
CA GLY A 106 15.80 -14.83 -1.82
C GLY A 106 15.65 -13.55 -2.65
N ARG A 107 14.76 -12.64 -2.24
CA ARG A 107 14.48 -11.38 -2.93
C ARG A 107 14.53 -10.19 -1.97
N TYR A 108 14.62 -8.99 -2.52
CA TYR A 108 14.62 -7.74 -1.75
C TYR A 108 13.88 -6.62 -2.48
N VAL A 109 13.57 -5.56 -1.74
CA VAL A 109 13.06 -4.30 -2.28
C VAL A 109 13.81 -3.14 -1.63
N GLY A 110 14.74 -2.55 -2.37
CA GLY A 110 15.64 -1.50 -1.89
C GLY A 110 15.14 -0.07 -2.11
N VAL A 111 13.92 0.11 -2.63
CA VAL A 111 13.32 1.43 -2.90
C VAL A 111 11.89 1.47 -2.39
N THR A 112 11.40 2.66 -2.05
CA THR A 112 10.00 2.87 -1.72
C THR A 112 9.14 2.95 -3.00
N ALA A 113 7.83 2.76 -2.86
CA ALA A 113 6.87 2.74 -3.97
C ALA A 113 7.21 1.70 -5.06
N ALA A 114 7.87 0.62 -4.69
CA ALA A 114 8.21 -0.45 -5.61
C ALA A 114 6.97 -1.22 -6.06
N THR A 115 6.98 -1.66 -7.33
CA THR A 115 5.92 -2.50 -7.90
C THR A 115 6.30 -3.98 -7.98
N ALA A 116 7.57 -4.33 -7.71
CA ALA A 116 8.07 -5.69 -7.71
C ALA A 116 9.29 -5.83 -6.79
N SER A 117 9.61 -7.06 -6.39
CA SER A 117 10.85 -7.40 -5.69
C SER A 117 11.92 -7.86 -6.69
N SER A 118 13.21 -7.60 -6.37
CA SER A 118 14.37 -8.04 -7.13
C SER A 118 14.98 -9.29 -6.51
N ALA A 119 15.47 -10.22 -7.33
CA ALA A 119 16.19 -11.40 -6.85
C ALA A 119 17.58 -11.00 -6.32
N CYS A 120 18.04 -11.63 -5.27
CA CYS A 120 19.44 -11.55 -4.86
C CYS A 120 20.33 -12.13 -5.95
N THR A 121 21.41 -11.43 -6.27
CA THR A 121 22.41 -11.90 -7.24
C THR A 121 23.31 -12.97 -6.62
N ILE A 122 24.03 -13.71 -7.45
CA ILE A 122 25.05 -14.64 -7.00
C ILE A 122 26.03 -13.94 -6.05
N GLY A 123 26.56 -14.66 -5.08
CA GLY A 123 27.36 -14.10 -3.99
C GLY A 123 26.53 -13.53 -2.84
N THR A 124 25.21 -13.35 -3.01
CA THR A 124 24.32 -12.76 -2.00
C THR A 124 23.06 -13.59 -1.78
N TYR A 125 22.43 -13.47 -0.61
CA TYR A 125 21.20 -14.18 -0.25
C TYR A 125 20.28 -13.33 0.63
N SER A 126 19.03 -13.77 0.78
CA SER A 126 18.10 -13.21 1.76
C SER A 126 17.28 -14.34 2.39
N GLY A 127 17.52 -14.64 3.66
CA GLY A 127 16.81 -15.71 4.39
C GLY A 127 15.40 -15.34 4.82
N ASN A 128 15.12 -14.06 4.98
CA ASN A 128 13.86 -13.56 5.52
C ASN A 128 13.01 -12.91 4.45
N THR A 129 11.70 -12.89 4.68
CA THR A 129 10.76 -12.06 3.91
C THR A 129 10.90 -10.59 4.33
N GLY A 130 10.57 -9.68 3.42
CA GLY A 130 10.60 -8.24 3.70
C GLY A 130 12.01 -7.64 3.71
N ALA A 131 12.99 -8.32 3.11
CA ALA A 131 14.35 -7.79 3.01
C ALA A 131 14.42 -6.52 2.15
N SER A 132 15.12 -5.50 2.63
CA SER A 132 15.42 -4.28 1.88
C SER A 132 16.73 -4.36 1.08
N ALA A 133 17.57 -5.36 1.38
CA ALA A 133 18.83 -5.64 0.69
C ALA A 133 19.17 -7.12 0.83
N CYS A 134 20.04 -7.62 -0.04
CA CYS A 134 20.61 -8.97 0.10
C CYS A 134 21.88 -8.94 0.93
N THR A 135 22.11 -10.01 1.69
CA THR A 135 23.30 -10.21 2.53
C THR A 135 24.38 -10.92 1.73
N PRO A 136 25.63 -10.45 1.69
CA PRO A 136 26.72 -11.19 1.08
C PRO A 136 26.98 -12.52 1.80
N ALA A 137 27.32 -13.57 1.06
CA ALA A 137 27.79 -14.82 1.66
C ALA A 137 28.95 -14.52 2.60
N PRO A 138 28.96 -15.03 3.85
CA PRO A 138 30.08 -14.83 4.75
C PRO A 138 31.33 -15.60 4.27
N ALA A 139 32.52 -15.20 4.74
CA ALA A 139 33.75 -15.97 4.51
C ALA A 139 33.56 -17.43 4.95
N GLY A 140 34.12 -18.37 4.19
CA GLY A 140 33.90 -19.82 4.39
C GLY A 140 32.58 -20.34 3.78
N SER A 141 31.78 -19.49 3.10
CA SER A 141 30.56 -19.88 2.44
C SER A 141 30.42 -19.19 1.07
N PHE A 142 29.61 -19.75 0.20
CA PHE A 142 29.38 -19.22 -1.15
C PHE A 142 27.89 -19.23 -1.52
N VAL A 143 27.53 -18.45 -2.54
CA VAL A 143 26.20 -18.46 -3.18
C VAL A 143 26.40 -18.45 -4.69
N ASN A 144 26.05 -19.53 -5.36
CA ASN A 144 26.26 -19.73 -6.81
C ASN A 144 24.96 -19.62 -7.63
N THR A 145 23.83 -19.37 -6.98
CA THR A 145 22.53 -19.22 -7.65
C THR A 145 21.89 -17.87 -7.28
N SER A 146 21.14 -17.30 -8.21
CA SER A 146 20.30 -16.14 -7.91
C SER A 146 19.11 -16.52 -7.05
N ALA A 147 18.55 -15.54 -6.35
CA ALA A 147 17.42 -15.71 -5.42
C ALA A 147 17.70 -16.74 -4.31
N ALA A 148 18.94 -16.92 -3.92
CA ALA A 148 19.30 -17.82 -2.82
C ALA A 148 18.74 -17.31 -1.49
N THR A 149 18.30 -18.26 -0.65
CA THR A 149 17.76 -17.98 0.69
C THR A 149 18.79 -18.18 1.80
N ALA A 150 19.92 -18.81 1.48
CA ALA A 150 21.04 -19.07 2.42
C ALA A 150 22.35 -19.15 1.66
N ALA A 151 23.45 -18.93 2.35
CA ALA A 151 24.80 -19.24 1.86
C ALA A 151 25.13 -20.71 2.16
N THR A 152 25.88 -21.36 1.26
CA THR A 152 26.32 -22.75 1.39
C THR A 152 27.76 -22.76 1.95
N PRO A 153 28.04 -23.43 3.08
CA PRO A 153 29.39 -23.60 3.58
C PRO A 153 30.32 -24.31 2.58
N CYS A 154 31.56 -23.94 2.55
CA CYS A 154 32.59 -24.67 1.79
C CYS A 154 32.75 -26.09 2.32
N ALA A 155 32.86 -27.06 1.42
CA ALA A 155 33.13 -28.45 1.77
C ALA A 155 34.57 -28.59 2.37
N PRO A 156 34.85 -29.65 3.14
CA PRO A 156 36.18 -29.94 3.62
C PRO A 156 37.23 -29.91 2.51
N GLY A 157 38.37 -29.29 2.76
CA GLY A 157 39.42 -29.06 1.78
C GLY A 157 39.17 -27.91 0.80
N ARG A 158 38.13 -27.14 1.03
CA ARG A 158 37.85 -25.91 0.24
C ARG A 158 37.69 -24.72 1.18
N TYR A 159 37.94 -23.53 0.66
CA TYR A 159 37.86 -22.29 1.45
C TYR A 159 37.43 -21.09 0.57
N THR A 160 37.00 -20.04 1.22
CA THR A 160 36.94 -18.68 0.66
C THR A 160 37.18 -17.70 1.81
N GLY A 161 38.12 -16.78 1.62
CA GLY A 161 38.46 -15.75 2.59
C GLY A 161 37.68 -14.45 2.44
N VAL A 162 36.83 -14.36 1.42
CA VAL A 162 36.09 -13.12 1.07
C VAL A 162 34.60 -13.30 1.23
N ALA A 163 33.93 -12.20 1.63
CA ALA A 163 32.48 -12.16 1.63
C ALA A 163 31.96 -12.00 0.17
N GLY A 164 30.77 -12.53 -0.08
CA GLY A 164 30.15 -12.47 -1.40
C GLY A 164 30.71 -13.47 -2.40
N ALA A 165 31.39 -14.52 -1.94
CA ALA A 165 31.95 -15.54 -2.81
C ALA A 165 30.84 -16.30 -3.55
N THR A 166 31.13 -16.66 -4.81
CA THR A 166 30.25 -17.48 -5.66
C THR A 166 30.72 -18.94 -5.78
N VAL A 167 31.93 -19.23 -5.32
CA VAL A 167 32.57 -20.55 -5.33
C VAL A 167 33.59 -20.64 -4.19
N CYS A 168 33.92 -21.86 -3.77
CA CYS A 168 35.02 -22.09 -2.84
C CYS A 168 36.26 -22.60 -3.59
N ASP A 169 37.44 -22.05 -3.28
CA ASP A 169 38.75 -22.45 -3.78
C ASP A 169 39.18 -23.76 -3.15
N ILE A 170 40.11 -24.47 -3.79
CA ILE A 170 40.74 -25.67 -3.24
C ILE A 170 41.89 -25.24 -2.34
N ALA A 171 41.98 -25.79 -1.12
CA ALA A 171 43.12 -25.61 -0.27
C ALA A 171 44.36 -26.26 -0.92
N ALA A 172 45.47 -25.48 -1.04
CA ALA A 172 46.73 -25.96 -1.60
C ALA A 172 47.46 -26.87 -0.61
#